data_185c9c9fa9c74f42279771f5f1b72247
#
_entry.id   185c9c9fa9c74f42279771f5f1b72247
#
_cell.length_a   1.000
_cell.length_b   1.000
_cell.length_c   1.000
_cell.angle_alpha   90.00
_cell.angle_beta   90.00
_cell.angle_gamma   90.00
#
_symmetry.space_group_name_H-M   'P 1'
#
loop_
_entity.id
_entity.type
_entity.pdbx_description
1 polymer ?
#
loop_
_entity_poly.entity_id
_entity_poly.type
_entity_poly.pdbx_seq_one_letter_code
_entity_poly.pdbx_strand_id
1 'polypeptide(L)'
;MLGKLIKHEFRATGRLMAPLFGALLLLAVFSRVTNQILQQVPNPTRVLYIVSVLLAIVYVLAGLGVMVFSTVLMIKRFHQNFLTDEGYLMFTLPVGVHSLLWSKLITAALFFLFTFAAELLALAIVIWQGGVSAGLYNNFISGLRELGSYYTGNGIAIALETFAMLFVSLLVTCLLFYAPMSIGYSFANHKGLLSVVFYFVIQSVQQIFGVCTLAGLADDSSLLNHLLQNVFSGGRMVVVNGVVSEAPHAVAQFFHGTMLLSLLADLVLGAILYFLTYFMLRKRRNLQ
;
A
#
# COMPACT_ATOMS: atom_id res chain seq x y z
N MET A 1 -6.18 2.29 27.61
CA MET A 1 -6.28 3.67 27.10
C MET A 1 -6.08 3.74 25.58
N LEU A 2 -5.11 3.04 24.98
CA LEU A 2 -4.86 3.02 23.53
C LEU A 2 -6.11 2.70 22.69
N GLY A 3 -6.90 1.68 23.06
CA GLY A 3 -8.11 1.31 22.31
C GLY A 3 -9.20 2.39 22.26
N LYS A 4 -9.32 3.22 23.31
CA LYS A 4 -10.27 4.35 23.28
C LYS A 4 -9.79 5.44 22.31
N LEU A 5 -8.48 5.69 22.23
CA LEU A 5 -7.89 6.63 21.27
C LEU A 5 -8.09 6.16 19.84
N ILE A 6 -7.78 4.88 19.55
CA ILE A 6 -8.01 4.28 18.23
C ILE A 6 -9.48 4.37 17.82
N LYS A 7 -10.41 4.03 18.72
CA LYS A 7 -11.86 4.13 18.45
C LYS A 7 -12.30 5.54 18.08
N HIS A 8 -11.78 6.56 18.78
CA HIS A 8 -12.11 7.95 18.51
C HIS A 8 -11.57 8.42 17.17
N GLU A 9 -10.30 8.12 16.89
CA GLU A 9 -9.66 8.42 15.60
C GLU A 9 -10.36 7.72 14.43
N PHE A 10 -10.67 6.44 14.62
CA PHE A 10 -11.36 5.64 13.62
C PHE A 10 -12.74 6.22 13.28
N ARG A 11 -13.53 6.59 14.29
CA ARG A 11 -14.84 7.20 14.08
C ARG A 11 -14.75 8.55 13.38
N ALA A 12 -13.76 9.35 13.72
CA ALA A 12 -13.56 10.67 13.14
C ALA A 12 -13.09 10.59 11.68
N THR A 13 -12.20 9.64 11.33
CA THR A 13 -11.74 9.41 9.95
C THR A 13 -12.80 8.71 9.11
N GLY A 14 -13.47 7.71 9.68
CA GLY A 14 -14.50 6.91 9.00
C GLY A 14 -15.68 7.76 8.52
N ARG A 15 -16.05 8.79 9.27
CA ARG A 15 -17.11 9.70 8.87
C ARG A 15 -16.83 10.44 7.55
N LEU A 16 -15.55 10.69 7.24
CA LEU A 16 -15.13 11.32 5.99
C LEU A 16 -14.87 10.31 4.87
N MET A 17 -14.31 9.13 5.22
CA MET A 17 -13.94 8.12 4.24
C MET A 17 -15.12 7.25 3.76
N ALA A 18 -16.07 6.94 4.63
CA ALA A 18 -17.20 6.07 4.28
C ALA A 18 -18.03 6.57 3.07
N PRO A 19 -18.41 7.86 2.97
CA PRO A 19 -19.13 8.35 1.80
C PRO A 19 -18.28 8.30 0.51
N LEU A 20 -16.96 8.47 0.61
CA LEU A 20 -16.07 8.38 -0.55
C LEU A 20 -15.97 6.95 -1.07
N PHE A 21 -15.84 5.97 -0.18
CA PHE A 21 -15.89 4.54 -0.57
C PHE A 21 -17.24 4.19 -1.20
N GLY A 22 -18.34 4.67 -0.61
CA GLY A 22 -19.67 4.48 -1.19
C GLY A 22 -19.80 5.06 -2.59
N ALA A 23 -19.32 6.29 -2.81
CA ALA A 23 -19.33 6.94 -4.12
C ALA A 23 -18.48 6.18 -5.15
N LEU A 24 -17.29 5.70 -4.76
CA LEU A 24 -16.42 4.89 -5.62
C LEU A 24 -17.12 3.58 -6.05
N LEU A 25 -17.73 2.86 -5.10
CA LEU A 25 -18.44 1.63 -5.41
C LEU A 25 -19.66 1.87 -6.31
N LEU A 26 -20.41 2.95 -6.08
CA LEU A 26 -21.52 3.33 -6.96
C LEU A 26 -21.04 3.63 -8.39
N LEU A 27 -19.95 4.38 -8.55
CA LEU A 27 -19.36 4.63 -9.87
C LEU A 27 -18.91 3.34 -10.56
N ALA A 28 -18.34 2.39 -9.81
CA ALA A 28 -17.97 1.07 -10.33
C ALA A 28 -19.20 0.31 -10.84
N VAL A 29 -20.31 0.33 -10.11
CA VAL A 29 -21.57 -0.29 -10.54
C VAL A 29 -22.14 0.37 -11.78
N PHE A 30 -22.16 1.71 -11.84
CA PHE A 30 -22.63 2.43 -13.04
C PHE A 30 -21.77 2.12 -14.25
N SER A 31 -20.44 2.14 -14.10
CA SER A 31 -19.51 1.78 -15.18
C SER A 31 -19.75 0.37 -15.69
N ARG A 32 -19.97 -0.59 -14.78
CA ARG A 32 -20.29 -1.98 -15.13
C ARG A 32 -21.59 -2.09 -15.90
N VAL A 33 -22.69 -1.50 -15.38
CA VAL A 33 -24.02 -1.57 -16.00
C VAL A 33 -23.97 -1.00 -17.43
N THR A 34 -23.32 0.13 -17.60
CA THR A 34 -23.19 0.77 -18.92
C THR A 34 -22.40 -0.10 -19.88
N ASN A 35 -21.28 -0.70 -19.45
CA ASN A 35 -20.51 -1.64 -20.27
C ASN A 35 -21.31 -2.91 -20.62
N GLN A 36 -22.12 -3.43 -19.72
CA GLN A 36 -22.97 -4.59 -19.97
C GLN A 36 -24.04 -4.29 -21.02
N ILE A 37 -24.70 -3.13 -20.93
CA ILE A 37 -25.68 -2.66 -21.94
C ILE A 37 -24.99 -2.50 -23.29
N LEU A 38 -23.77 -1.91 -23.35
CA LEU A 38 -23.02 -1.72 -24.57
C LEU A 38 -22.73 -3.06 -25.29
N GLN A 39 -22.46 -4.13 -24.55
CA GLN A 39 -22.18 -5.46 -25.11
C GLN A 39 -23.42 -6.20 -25.58
N GLN A 40 -24.60 -5.92 -25.00
CA GLN A 40 -25.85 -6.58 -25.35
C GLN A 40 -26.56 -5.93 -26.57
N VAL A 41 -26.24 -4.69 -26.91
CA VAL A 41 -26.84 -3.96 -28.04
C VAL A 41 -26.06 -4.25 -29.33
N PRO A 42 -26.66 -4.87 -30.35
CA PRO A 42 -25.94 -5.26 -31.58
C PRO A 42 -25.32 -4.10 -32.36
N ASN A 43 -25.94 -2.91 -32.30
CA ASN A 43 -25.46 -1.68 -32.92
C ASN A 43 -25.57 -0.53 -31.92
N PRO A 44 -24.57 -0.38 -31.03
CA PRO A 44 -24.61 0.65 -30.02
C PRO A 44 -24.52 2.03 -30.67
N THR A 45 -25.36 2.95 -30.22
CA THR A 45 -25.29 4.36 -30.65
C THR A 45 -23.95 4.96 -30.23
N ARG A 46 -23.42 5.90 -31.04
CA ARG A 46 -22.18 6.63 -30.70
C ARG A 46 -22.27 7.27 -29.32
N VAL A 47 -23.45 7.73 -28.92
CA VAL A 47 -23.70 8.34 -27.61
C VAL A 47 -23.47 7.32 -26.48
N LEU A 48 -24.00 6.11 -26.61
CA LEU A 48 -23.82 5.06 -25.59
C LEU A 48 -22.34 4.69 -25.41
N TYR A 49 -21.61 4.59 -26.53
CA TYR A 49 -20.16 4.33 -26.49
C TYR A 49 -19.40 5.47 -25.77
N ILE A 50 -19.69 6.72 -26.11
CA ILE A 50 -19.05 7.89 -25.46
C ILE A 50 -19.36 7.91 -23.96
N VAL A 51 -20.61 7.66 -23.57
CA VAL A 51 -21.00 7.62 -22.14
C VAL A 51 -20.25 6.50 -21.39
N SER A 52 -20.10 5.32 -21.97
CA SER A 52 -19.36 4.23 -21.32
C SER A 52 -17.88 4.55 -21.11
N VAL A 53 -17.24 5.16 -22.11
CA VAL A 53 -15.83 5.61 -22.02
C VAL A 53 -15.68 6.72 -20.98
N LEU A 54 -16.57 7.71 -20.96
CA LEU A 54 -16.55 8.78 -19.96
C LEU A 54 -16.72 8.23 -18.54
N LEU A 55 -17.66 7.32 -18.33
CA LEU A 55 -17.85 6.68 -17.01
C LEU A 55 -16.61 5.87 -16.56
N ALA A 56 -15.94 5.17 -17.50
CA ALA A 56 -14.72 4.47 -17.19
C ALA A 56 -13.59 5.44 -16.77
N ILE A 57 -13.44 6.55 -17.49
CA ILE A 57 -12.46 7.59 -17.13
C ILE A 57 -12.78 8.20 -15.76
N VAL A 58 -14.05 8.57 -15.52
CA VAL A 58 -14.49 9.13 -14.23
C VAL A 58 -14.24 8.14 -13.09
N TYR A 59 -14.48 6.84 -13.31
CA TYR A 59 -14.20 5.80 -12.33
C TYR A 59 -12.69 5.75 -11.98
N VAL A 60 -11.82 5.74 -12.98
CA VAL A 60 -10.35 5.72 -12.75
C VAL A 60 -9.89 6.97 -12.01
N LEU A 61 -10.37 8.15 -12.42
CA LEU A 61 -10.06 9.41 -11.74
C LEU A 61 -10.59 9.45 -10.30
N ALA A 62 -11.78 8.90 -10.06
CA ALA A 62 -12.35 8.81 -8.72
C ALA A 62 -11.50 7.89 -7.82
N GLY A 63 -11.04 6.73 -8.31
CA GLY A 63 -10.14 5.85 -7.59
C GLY A 63 -8.83 6.55 -7.21
N LEU A 64 -8.15 7.15 -8.17
CA LEU A 64 -6.96 7.96 -7.90
C LEU A 64 -7.25 9.08 -6.89
N GLY A 65 -8.40 9.73 -7.01
CA GLY A 65 -8.85 10.77 -6.07
C GLY A 65 -9.03 10.26 -4.64
N VAL A 66 -9.61 9.08 -4.47
CA VAL A 66 -9.79 8.44 -3.14
C VAL A 66 -8.44 8.08 -2.53
N MET A 67 -7.48 7.56 -3.30
CA MET A 67 -6.12 7.27 -2.84
C MET A 67 -5.39 8.54 -2.37
N VAL A 68 -5.40 9.60 -3.20
CA VAL A 68 -4.78 10.88 -2.87
C VAL A 68 -5.45 11.49 -1.63
N PHE A 69 -6.78 11.49 -1.58
CA PHE A 69 -7.52 12.05 -0.44
C PHE A 69 -7.22 11.29 0.85
N SER A 70 -7.13 9.96 0.82
CA SER A 70 -6.73 9.13 1.95
C SER A 70 -5.36 9.54 2.51
N THR A 71 -4.38 9.71 1.61
CA THR A 71 -3.03 10.15 1.97
C THR A 71 -3.03 11.56 2.58
N VAL A 72 -3.69 12.51 1.92
CA VAL A 72 -3.79 13.90 2.41
C VAL A 72 -4.49 13.97 3.77
N LEU A 73 -5.54 13.19 3.96
CA LEU A 73 -6.27 13.16 5.23
C LEU A 73 -5.40 12.60 6.37
N MET A 74 -4.61 11.56 6.11
CA MET A 74 -3.65 11.02 7.08
C MET A 74 -2.60 12.07 7.48
N ILE A 75 -1.99 12.73 6.50
CA ILE A 75 -1.00 13.80 6.71
C ILE A 75 -1.62 14.94 7.52
N LYS A 76 -2.80 15.43 7.09
CA LYS A 76 -3.51 16.52 7.77
C LYS A 76 -3.83 16.19 9.23
N ARG A 77 -4.28 14.96 9.52
CA ARG A 77 -4.59 14.54 10.89
C ARG A 77 -3.35 14.45 11.78
N PHE A 78 -2.25 13.94 11.24
CA PHE A 78 -0.98 13.95 11.98
C PHE A 78 -0.53 15.38 12.26
N HIS A 79 -0.57 16.23 11.23
CA HIS A 79 -0.19 17.63 11.35
C HIS A 79 -1.02 18.37 12.41
N GLN A 80 -2.35 18.32 12.32
CA GLN A 80 -3.25 19.00 13.24
C GLN A 80 -3.06 18.52 14.68
N ASN A 81 -2.95 17.21 14.90
CA ASN A 81 -2.92 16.66 16.26
C ASN A 81 -1.56 16.75 16.95
N PHE A 82 -0.44 16.92 16.22
CA PHE A 82 0.89 16.94 16.83
C PHE A 82 1.70 18.20 16.54
N LEU A 83 1.40 18.90 15.45
CA LEU A 83 2.25 19.97 14.94
C LEU A 83 1.60 21.36 15.00
N THR A 84 0.32 21.46 15.32
CA THR A 84 -0.42 22.72 15.56
C THR A 84 -0.68 22.93 17.05
N ASP A 85 -1.40 24.01 17.36
CA ASP A 85 -1.79 24.36 18.73
C ASP A 85 -2.70 23.31 19.39
N GLU A 86 -3.45 22.53 18.60
CA GLU A 86 -4.21 21.38 19.11
C GLU A 86 -3.29 20.30 19.70
N GLY A 87 -2.04 20.21 19.22
CA GLY A 87 -1.03 19.31 19.76
C GLY A 87 -0.72 19.57 21.23
N TYR A 88 -0.79 20.83 21.68
CA TYR A 88 -0.63 21.17 23.09
C TYR A 88 -1.66 20.42 23.95
N LEU A 89 -2.93 20.45 23.57
CA LEU A 89 -4.00 19.74 24.29
C LEU A 89 -3.80 18.22 24.28
N MET A 90 -3.26 17.66 23.19
CA MET A 90 -2.97 16.22 23.10
C MET A 90 -1.83 15.80 24.06
N PHE A 91 -0.84 16.65 24.27
CA PHE A 91 0.28 16.38 25.19
C PHE A 91 -0.06 16.61 26.66
N THR A 92 -1.15 17.32 26.99
CA THR A 92 -1.66 17.47 28.38
C THR A 92 -2.45 16.24 28.83
N LEU A 93 -2.86 15.36 27.91
CA LEU A 93 -3.53 14.12 28.28
C LEU A 93 -2.58 13.22 29.08
N PRO A 94 -3.07 12.52 30.12
CA PRO A 94 -2.27 11.59 30.93
C PRO A 94 -1.97 10.28 30.16
N VAL A 95 -1.41 10.41 28.96
CA VAL A 95 -1.12 9.30 28.03
C VAL A 95 0.30 9.47 27.49
N GLY A 96 1.05 8.38 27.42
CA GLY A 96 2.41 8.40 26.87
C GLY A 96 2.43 8.73 25.37
N VAL A 97 3.46 9.44 24.91
CA VAL A 97 3.67 9.81 23.49
C VAL A 97 3.66 8.57 22.58
N HIS A 98 4.17 7.42 23.06
CA HIS A 98 4.11 6.15 22.34
C HIS A 98 2.67 5.74 22.02
N SER A 99 1.77 5.80 23.00
CA SER A 99 0.36 5.42 22.80
C SER A 99 -0.36 6.36 21.83
N LEU A 100 -0.02 7.66 21.87
CA LEU A 100 -0.54 8.63 20.93
C LEU A 100 -0.06 8.36 19.50
N LEU A 101 1.24 8.12 19.31
CA LEU A 101 1.82 7.84 17.99
C LEU A 101 1.28 6.52 17.41
N TRP A 102 1.23 5.44 18.24
CA TRP A 102 0.69 4.16 17.80
C TRP A 102 -0.79 4.25 17.42
N SER A 103 -1.60 5.02 18.15
CA SER A 103 -3.01 5.18 17.81
C SER A 103 -3.20 5.79 16.41
N LYS A 104 -2.34 6.75 16.03
CA LYS A 104 -2.37 7.36 14.70
C LYS A 104 -1.86 6.43 13.61
N LEU A 105 -0.74 5.74 13.85
CA LEU A 105 -0.16 4.79 12.91
C LEU A 105 -1.13 3.65 12.59
N ILE A 106 -1.70 3.01 13.61
CA ILE A 106 -2.64 1.91 13.42
C ILE A 106 -3.88 2.39 12.68
N THR A 107 -4.45 3.53 13.07
CA THR A 107 -5.63 4.08 12.40
C THR A 107 -5.35 4.42 10.95
N ALA A 108 -4.21 5.05 10.64
CA ALA A 108 -3.81 5.38 9.27
C ALA A 108 -3.60 4.12 8.43
N ALA A 109 -2.86 3.12 8.95
CA ALA A 109 -2.63 1.85 8.27
C ALA A 109 -3.95 1.10 7.97
N LEU A 110 -4.89 1.07 8.92
CA LEU A 110 -6.20 0.47 8.72
C LEU A 110 -7.01 1.20 7.63
N PHE A 111 -6.98 2.53 7.59
CA PHE A 111 -7.68 3.27 6.54
C PHE A 111 -7.04 3.10 5.17
N PHE A 112 -5.71 2.98 5.07
CA PHE A 112 -5.06 2.59 3.82
C PHE A 112 -5.47 1.19 3.38
N LEU A 113 -5.54 0.24 4.32
CA LEU A 113 -6.01 -1.12 4.03
C LEU A 113 -7.45 -1.11 3.52
N PHE A 114 -8.34 -0.33 4.15
CA PHE A 114 -9.72 -0.18 3.68
C PHE A 114 -9.82 0.53 2.34
N THR A 115 -8.99 1.53 2.08
CA THR A 115 -8.91 2.18 0.76
C THR A 115 -8.52 1.17 -0.31
N PHE A 116 -7.48 0.39 -0.05
CA PHE A 116 -7.03 -0.66 -0.96
C PHE A 116 -8.10 -1.73 -1.18
N ALA A 117 -8.77 -2.17 -0.11
CA ALA A 117 -9.87 -3.13 -0.21
C ALA A 117 -11.07 -2.58 -1.00
N ALA A 118 -11.41 -1.29 -0.80
CA ALA A 118 -12.47 -0.65 -1.56
C ALA A 118 -12.14 -0.52 -3.05
N GLU A 119 -10.88 -0.20 -3.38
CA GLU A 119 -10.39 -0.16 -4.77
C GLU A 119 -10.44 -1.54 -5.42
N LEU A 120 -9.99 -2.59 -4.72
CA LEU A 120 -10.05 -3.96 -5.23
C LEU A 120 -11.51 -4.42 -5.44
N LEU A 121 -12.42 -4.09 -4.50
CA LEU A 121 -13.83 -4.40 -4.67
C LEU A 121 -14.45 -3.64 -5.85
N ALA A 122 -14.14 -2.37 -6.00
CA ALA A 122 -14.60 -1.56 -7.12
C ALA A 122 -14.08 -2.12 -8.45
N LEU A 123 -12.80 -2.48 -8.51
CA LEU A 123 -12.19 -3.12 -9.68
C LEU A 123 -12.85 -4.47 -9.99
N ALA A 124 -13.07 -5.30 -8.97
CA ALA A 124 -13.77 -6.58 -9.13
C ALA A 124 -15.19 -6.41 -9.69
N ILE A 125 -15.92 -5.38 -9.24
CA ILE A 125 -17.26 -5.05 -9.78
C ILE A 125 -17.17 -4.68 -11.27
N VAL A 126 -16.21 -3.84 -11.67
CA VAL A 126 -16.06 -3.39 -13.07
C VAL A 126 -15.67 -4.55 -13.98
N ILE A 127 -14.74 -5.41 -13.55
CA ILE A 127 -14.24 -6.54 -14.33
C ILE A 127 -15.22 -7.72 -14.38
N TRP A 128 -16.20 -7.77 -13.51
CA TRP A 128 -17.18 -8.85 -13.41
C TRP A 128 -18.04 -8.93 -14.69
N GLN A 129 -17.48 -9.46 -15.76
CA GLN A 129 -18.18 -9.79 -17.00
C GLN A 129 -18.17 -11.32 -17.11
N GLY A 130 -19.33 -11.93 -17.11
CA GLY A 130 -19.62 -13.36 -16.96
C GLY A 130 -18.64 -14.42 -17.50
N GLY A 131 -17.91 -14.14 -18.59
CA GLY A 131 -16.88 -15.07 -19.13
C GLY A 131 -15.44 -14.66 -18.74
N VAL A 132 -15.13 -13.35 -18.74
CA VAL A 132 -13.78 -12.86 -18.45
C VAL A 132 -13.47 -12.97 -16.96
N SER A 133 -14.47 -12.73 -16.10
CA SER A 133 -14.31 -12.86 -14.65
C SER A 133 -14.08 -14.29 -14.18
N ALA A 134 -14.75 -15.26 -14.81
CA ALA A 134 -14.54 -16.68 -14.51
C ALA A 134 -13.13 -17.11 -14.91
N GLY A 135 -12.63 -16.66 -16.08
CA GLY A 135 -11.26 -16.89 -16.52
C GLY A 135 -10.22 -16.25 -15.61
N LEU A 136 -10.40 -14.97 -15.25
CA LEU A 136 -9.49 -14.27 -14.33
C LEU A 136 -9.51 -14.86 -12.93
N TYR A 137 -10.70 -15.19 -12.40
CA TYR A 137 -10.85 -15.86 -11.11
C TYR A 137 -10.16 -17.22 -11.11
N ASN A 138 -10.42 -18.06 -12.13
CA ASN A 138 -9.81 -19.37 -12.23
C ASN A 138 -8.29 -19.28 -12.40
N ASN A 139 -7.79 -18.34 -13.22
CA ASN A 139 -6.36 -18.11 -13.38
C ASN A 139 -5.70 -17.58 -12.11
N PHE A 140 -6.39 -16.69 -11.37
CA PHE A 140 -5.90 -16.21 -10.08
C PHE A 140 -5.87 -17.32 -9.02
N ILE A 141 -6.94 -18.11 -8.90
CA ILE A 141 -6.99 -19.22 -7.94
C ILE A 141 -6.02 -20.33 -8.33
N SER A 142 -5.89 -20.66 -9.63
CA SER A 142 -4.89 -21.64 -10.07
C SER A 142 -3.47 -21.15 -9.82
N GLY A 143 -3.17 -19.86 -10.09
CA GLY A 143 -1.88 -19.26 -9.77
C GLY A 143 -1.58 -19.26 -8.27
N LEU A 144 -2.55 -18.93 -7.40
CA LEU A 144 -2.39 -19.03 -5.94
C LEU A 144 -2.18 -20.49 -5.49
N ARG A 145 -2.90 -21.45 -6.08
CA ARG A 145 -2.76 -22.87 -5.77
C ARG A 145 -1.40 -23.39 -6.25
N GLU A 146 -0.96 -22.97 -7.40
CA GLU A 146 0.34 -23.28 -7.97
C GLU A 146 1.46 -22.70 -7.12
N LEU A 147 1.43 -21.42 -6.79
CA LEU A 147 2.34 -20.82 -5.82
C LEU A 147 2.31 -21.56 -4.47
N GLY A 148 1.12 -21.93 -3.97
CA GLY A 148 0.97 -22.69 -2.73
C GLY A 148 1.60 -24.08 -2.77
N SER A 149 1.57 -24.77 -3.91
CA SER A 149 2.20 -26.07 -4.09
C SER A 149 3.73 -25.99 -4.08
N TYR A 150 4.30 -24.88 -4.54
CA TYR A 150 5.75 -24.62 -4.49
C TYR A 150 6.24 -24.20 -3.10
N TYR A 151 5.37 -23.63 -2.28
CA TYR A 151 5.65 -23.16 -0.92
C TYR A 151 5.30 -24.24 0.11
N THR A 152 5.96 -25.41 0.08
CA THR A 152 5.77 -26.50 1.07
C THR A 152 4.31 -26.92 1.31
N GLY A 153 3.42 -26.72 0.34
CA GLY A 153 2.02 -27.15 0.42
C GLY A 153 1.08 -26.29 1.28
N ASN A 154 1.57 -25.24 1.92
CA ASN A 154 0.77 -24.40 2.83
C ASN A 154 0.49 -23.01 2.23
N GLY A 155 -0.56 -22.88 1.39
CA GLY A 155 -1.04 -21.58 0.90
C GLY A 155 -1.39 -20.58 2.02
N ILE A 156 -1.68 -21.07 3.23
CA ILE A 156 -1.92 -20.26 4.42
C ILE A 156 -0.64 -19.52 4.86
N ALA A 157 0.54 -20.15 4.78
CA ALA A 157 1.81 -19.53 5.15
C ALA A 157 2.13 -18.32 4.24
N ILE A 158 1.94 -18.47 2.93
CA ILE A 158 2.13 -17.38 1.95
C ILE A 158 1.16 -16.23 2.23
N ALA A 159 -0.11 -16.55 2.48
CA ALA A 159 -1.11 -15.54 2.76
C ALA A 159 -0.77 -14.74 4.03
N LEU A 160 -0.30 -15.40 5.08
CA LEU A 160 0.14 -14.75 6.32
C LEU A 160 1.40 -13.89 6.11
N GLU A 161 2.38 -14.38 5.35
CA GLU A 161 3.61 -13.64 5.04
C GLU A 161 3.31 -12.39 4.20
N THR A 162 2.51 -12.55 3.14
CA THR A 162 2.07 -11.42 2.29
C THR A 162 1.27 -10.39 3.10
N PHE A 163 0.37 -10.85 3.97
CA PHE A 163 -0.39 -9.97 4.85
C PHE A 163 0.50 -9.22 5.85
N ALA A 164 1.46 -9.91 6.47
CA ALA A 164 2.42 -9.31 7.40
C ALA A 164 3.28 -8.26 6.69
N MET A 165 3.80 -8.59 5.49
CA MET A 165 4.57 -7.67 4.66
C MET A 165 3.74 -6.43 4.29
N LEU A 166 2.51 -6.62 3.81
CA LEU A 166 1.60 -5.53 3.46
C LEU A 166 1.31 -4.63 4.66
N PHE A 167 1.04 -5.21 5.83
CA PHE A 167 0.75 -4.43 7.04
C PHE A 167 1.98 -3.63 7.52
N VAL A 168 3.17 -4.23 7.51
CA VAL A 168 4.42 -3.55 7.88
C VAL A 168 4.74 -2.43 6.89
N SER A 169 4.62 -2.67 5.59
CA SER A 169 4.88 -1.65 4.56
C SER A 169 3.92 -0.47 4.65
N LEU A 170 2.65 -0.70 5.02
CA LEU A 170 1.69 0.38 5.29
C LEU A 170 2.10 1.23 6.50
N LEU A 171 2.59 0.60 7.58
CA LEU A 171 3.11 1.33 8.75
C LEU A 171 4.33 2.17 8.38
N VAL A 172 5.27 1.60 7.62
CA VAL A 172 6.46 2.31 7.13
C VAL A 172 6.06 3.47 6.22
N THR A 173 5.10 3.27 5.32
CA THR A 173 4.56 4.34 4.47
C THR A 173 3.99 5.50 5.29
N CYS A 174 3.26 5.21 6.37
CA CYS A 174 2.80 6.26 7.28
C CYS A 174 3.97 7.01 7.94
N LEU A 175 4.99 6.27 8.38
CA LEU A 175 6.17 6.86 9.02
C LEU A 175 7.03 7.68 8.05
N LEU A 176 7.06 7.32 6.76
CA LEU A 176 7.72 8.11 5.70
C LEU A 176 7.11 9.51 5.54
N PHE A 177 5.86 9.72 5.92
CA PHE A 177 5.26 11.04 5.98
C PHE A 177 5.44 11.70 7.35
N TYR A 178 5.31 10.94 8.44
CA TYR A 178 5.34 11.49 9.80
C TYR A 178 6.73 11.94 10.23
N ALA A 179 7.79 11.19 9.88
CA ALA A 179 9.16 11.53 10.25
C ALA A 179 9.63 12.85 9.63
N PRO A 180 9.53 13.08 8.30
CA PRO A 180 9.91 14.35 7.69
C PRO A 180 9.14 15.55 8.25
N MET A 181 7.83 15.36 8.51
CA MET A 181 7.01 16.41 9.11
C MET A 181 7.49 16.74 10.53
N SER A 182 7.78 15.73 11.34
CA SER A 182 8.28 15.95 12.70
C SER A 182 9.63 16.67 12.71
N ILE A 183 10.51 16.38 11.76
CA ILE A 183 11.81 17.05 11.58
C ILE A 183 11.60 18.48 11.09
N GLY A 184 10.85 18.67 10.01
CA GLY A 184 10.64 19.99 9.39
C GLY A 184 10.01 20.99 10.35
N TYR A 185 9.08 20.54 11.17
CA TYR A 185 8.43 21.39 12.18
C TYR A 185 9.29 21.64 13.44
N SER A 186 10.46 21.05 13.55
CA SER A 186 11.44 21.38 14.61
C SER A 186 12.25 22.65 14.31
N PHE A 187 12.20 23.14 13.06
CA PHE A 187 12.86 24.38 12.67
C PHE A 187 11.93 25.59 12.85
N ALA A 188 12.51 26.74 13.14
CA ALA A 188 11.74 27.99 13.39
C ALA A 188 11.13 28.54 12.09
N ASN A 189 11.90 28.53 11.00
CA ASN A 189 11.53 29.12 9.71
C ASN A 189 11.22 28.03 8.67
N HIS A 190 10.31 28.32 7.74
CA HIS A 190 9.98 27.48 6.58
C HIS A 190 9.60 26.02 6.90
N LYS A 191 8.85 25.80 7.99
CA LYS A 191 8.49 24.49 8.55
C LYS A 191 7.92 23.52 7.50
N GLY A 192 6.98 24.00 6.70
CA GLY A 192 6.35 23.16 5.65
C GLY A 192 7.30 22.79 4.52
N LEU A 193 8.11 23.75 4.05
CA LEU A 193 9.07 23.52 2.97
C LEU A 193 10.14 22.52 3.41
N LEU A 194 10.68 22.67 4.63
CA LEU A 194 11.66 21.74 5.18
C LEU A 194 11.08 20.31 5.32
N SER A 195 9.81 20.19 5.72
CA SER A 195 9.15 18.87 5.76
C SER A 195 9.13 18.19 4.39
N VAL A 196 8.86 18.94 3.32
CA VAL A 196 8.88 18.41 1.95
C VAL A 196 10.30 18.03 1.52
N VAL A 197 11.29 18.86 1.82
CA VAL A 197 12.70 18.56 1.50
C VAL A 197 13.15 17.28 2.22
N PHE A 198 12.89 17.15 3.52
CA PHE A 198 13.23 15.95 4.28
C PHE A 198 12.49 14.71 3.76
N TYR A 199 11.24 14.85 3.30
CA TYR A 199 10.53 13.74 2.65
C TYR A 199 11.27 13.25 1.41
N PHE A 200 11.68 14.14 0.51
CA PHE A 200 12.43 13.76 -0.68
C PHE A 200 13.80 13.15 -0.35
N VAL A 201 14.49 13.68 0.66
CA VAL A 201 15.78 13.12 1.11
C VAL A 201 15.59 11.69 1.62
N ILE A 202 14.64 11.45 2.51
CA ILE A 202 14.39 10.11 3.07
C ILE A 202 13.94 9.15 1.96
N GLN A 203 13.08 9.61 1.06
CA GLN A 203 12.62 8.81 -0.08
C GLN A 203 13.78 8.44 -1.04
N SER A 204 14.68 9.39 -1.32
CA SER A 204 15.87 9.12 -2.14
C SER A 204 16.79 8.09 -1.50
N VAL A 205 17.03 8.20 -0.19
CA VAL A 205 17.83 7.22 0.55
C VAL A 205 17.21 5.83 0.49
N GLN A 206 15.88 5.73 0.67
CA GLN A 206 15.16 4.47 0.57
C GLN A 206 15.26 3.86 -0.84
N GLN A 207 15.12 4.67 -1.90
CA GLN A 207 15.25 4.20 -3.28
C GLN A 207 16.68 3.72 -3.59
N ILE A 208 17.69 4.47 -3.17
CA ILE A 208 19.09 4.05 -3.36
C ILE A 208 19.35 2.71 -2.64
N PHE A 209 18.87 2.58 -1.39
CA PHE A 209 18.98 1.33 -0.65
C PHE A 209 18.28 0.17 -1.37
N GLY A 210 17.06 0.39 -1.89
CA GLY A 210 16.33 -0.60 -2.68
C GLY A 210 17.04 -1.02 -3.96
N VAL A 211 17.66 -0.08 -4.68
CA VAL A 211 18.45 -0.38 -5.88
C VAL A 211 19.71 -1.15 -5.52
N CYS A 212 20.41 -0.77 -4.43
CA CYS A 212 21.62 -1.47 -3.98
C CYS A 212 21.30 -2.92 -3.54
N THR A 213 20.18 -3.15 -2.85
CA THR A 213 19.75 -4.51 -2.47
C THR A 213 19.40 -5.35 -3.69
N LEU A 214 18.68 -4.79 -4.66
CA LEU A 214 18.39 -5.47 -5.93
C LEU A 214 19.69 -5.74 -6.73
N ALA A 215 20.61 -4.79 -6.81
CA ALA A 215 21.89 -4.96 -7.49
C ALA A 215 22.75 -6.04 -6.81
N GLY A 216 22.78 -6.08 -5.48
CA GLY A 216 23.48 -7.13 -4.73
C GLY A 216 22.89 -8.53 -4.95
N LEU A 217 21.57 -8.63 -5.13
CA LEU A 217 20.90 -9.89 -5.53
C LEU A 217 21.14 -10.23 -6.99
N ALA A 218 21.41 -9.24 -7.85
CA ALA A 218 21.67 -9.40 -9.27
C ALA A 218 23.13 -9.80 -9.57
N ASP A 219 24.06 -9.54 -8.67
CA ASP A 219 25.48 -9.93 -8.81
C ASP A 219 25.67 -11.45 -8.66
N ASP A 220 24.71 -12.17 -8.04
CA ASP A 220 24.48 -13.58 -8.27
C ASP A 220 23.83 -13.77 -9.66
N SER A 221 24.63 -13.42 -10.69
CA SER A 221 24.24 -13.23 -12.10
C SER A 221 23.55 -14.44 -12.76
N SER A 222 23.61 -15.61 -12.12
CA SER A 222 22.89 -16.81 -12.54
C SER A 222 21.37 -16.69 -12.29
N LEU A 223 20.93 -16.22 -11.10
CA LEU A 223 19.51 -16.22 -10.73
C LEU A 223 18.68 -15.19 -11.47
N LEU A 224 19.17 -13.95 -11.60
CA LEU A 224 18.42 -12.88 -12.27
C LEU A 224 18.31 -13.12 -13.78
N ASN A 225 19.41 -13.56 -14.42
CA ASN A 225 19.38 -13.93 -15.84
C ASN A 225 18.47 -15.12 -16.10
N HIS A 226 18.40 -16.10 -15.19
CA HIS A 226 17.48 -17.23 -15.29
C HIS A 226 16.03 -16.82 -15.09
N LEU A 227 15.75 -15.88 -14.17
CA LEU A 227 14.39 -15.36 -13.94
C LEU A 227 13.91 -14.52 -15.13
N LEU A 228 14.76 -13.62 -15.64
CA LEU A 228 14.41 -12.81 -16.80
C LEU A 228 14.19 -13.69 -18.04
N GLN A 229 15.05 -14.68 -18.30
CA GLN A 229 14.85 -15.61 -19.39
C GLN A 229 13.55 -16.42 -19.23
N ASN A 230 13.20 -16.88 -18.03
CA ASN A 230 11.98 -17.65 -17.80
C ASN A 230 10.70 -16.83 -17.91
N VAL A 231 10.71 -15.59 -17.41
CA VAL A 231 9.54 -14.69 -17.51
C VAL A 231 9.30 -14.27 -18.97
N PHE A 232 10.37 -14.00 -19.73
CA PHE A 232 10.24 -13.55 -21.13
C PHE A 232 10.21 -14.68 -22.16
N SER A 233 10.68 -15.90 -21.82
CA SER A 233 10.71 -17.05 -22.75
C SER A 233 9.56 -18.05 -22.61
N GLY A 234 8.53 -17.74 -21.81
CA GLY A 234 7.31 -18.52 -21.76
C GLY A 234 7.45 -19.92 -21.14
N GLY A 235 8.20 -20.04 -20.04
CA GLY A 235 8.09 -21.24 -19.19
C GLY A 235 8.80 -22.51 -19.68
N ARG A 236 9.93 -22.39 -20.39
CA ARG A 236 10.75 -23.56 -20.72
C ARG A 236 11.73 -23.89 -19.60
N MET A 237 11.88 -25.19 -19.32
CA MET A 237 12.79 -25.76 -18.31
C MET A 237 14.19 -25.12 -18.36
N VAL A 238 14.69 -24.71 -17.20
CA VAL A 238 16.03 -24.15 -17.05
C VAL A 238 16.95 -25.23 -16.46
N VAL A 239 18.03 -25.52 -17.15
CA VAL A 239 19.08 -26.41 -16.69
C VAL A 239 20.13 -25.55 -15.98
N VAL A 240 20.16 -25.57 -14.65
CA VAL A 240 21.22 -24.92 -13.85
C VAL A 240 22.18 -25.99 -13.39
N ASN A 241 23.45 -25.89 -13.77
CA ASN A 241 24.53 -26.83 -13.39
C ASN A 241 24.24 -28.32 -13.65
N GLY A 242 23.56 -28.65 -14.75
CA GLY A 242 23.27 -30.03 -15.10
C GLY A 242 22.15 -30.69 -14.31
N VAL A 243 21.49 -29.99 -13.42
CA VAL A 243 20.30 -30.43 -12.70
C VAL A 243 19.08 -29.76 -13.33
N VAL A 244 18.17 -30.55 -13.85
CA VAL A 244 16.85 -30.09 -14.26
C VAL A 244 16.08 -29.78 -12.99
N SER A 245 16.22 -28.55 -12.47
CA SER A 245 15.35 -28.10 -11.37
C SER A 245 14.04 -27.62 -11.98
N GLU A 246 12.94 -28.09 -11.44
CA GLU A 246 11.63 -27.57 -11.82
C GLU A 246 11.64 -26.07 -11.56
N ALA A 247 11.60 -25.28 -12.64
CA ALA A 247 11.66 -23.82 -12.64
C ALA A 247 10.77 -23.14 -11.57
N PRO A 248 9.63 -23.72 -11.21
CA PRO A 248 8.73 -23.18 -10.20
C PRO A 248 9.31 -23.10 -8.77
N HIS A 249 10.07 -24.10 -8.31
CA HIS A 249 10.64 -24.09 -6.95
C HIS A 249 11.69 -23.00 -6.77
N ALA A 250 12.54 -22.78 -7.78
CA ALA A 250 13.55 -21.71 -7.74
C ALA A 250 12.90 -20.31 -7.70
N VAL A 251 11.81 -20.13 -8.47
CA VAL A 251 11.02 -18.89 -8.49
C VAL A 251 10.35 -18.66 -7.14
N ALA A 252 9.74 -19.70 -6.54
CA ALA A 252 9.11 -19.58 -5.23
C ALA A 252 10.13 -19.25 -4.12
N GLN A 253 11.30 -19.88 -4.12
CA GLN A 253 12.38 -19.58 -3.16
C GLN A 253 12.90 -18.14 -3.33
N PHE A 254 13.03 -17.67 -4.57
CA PHE A 254 13.45 -16.29 -4.82
C PHE A 254 12.42 -15.29 -4.31
N PHE A 255 11.12 -15.50 -4.59
CA PHE A 255 10.05 -14.64 -4.06
C PHE A 255 10.03 -14.65 -2.54
N HIS A 256 10.17 -15.79 -1.90
CA HIS A 256 10.26 -15.89 -0.44
C HIS A 256 11.47 -15.15 0.10
N GLY A 257 12.65 -15.35 -0.48
CA GLY A 257 13.86 -14.64 -0.07
C GLY A 257 13.74 -13.12 -0.22
N THR A 258 13.20 -12.65 -1.34
CA THR A 258 12.98 -11.22 -1.59
C THR A 258 11.92 -10.62 -0.67
N MET A 259 10.82 -11.35 -0.38
CA MET A 259 9.80 -10.93 0.57
C MET A 259 10.35 -10.81 1.99
N LEU A 260 11.12 -11.79 2.47
CA LEU A 260 11.75 -11.74 3.78
C LEU A 260 12.77 -10.60 3.88
N LEU A 261 13.59 -10.41 2.85
CA LEU A 261 14.58 -9.34 2.83
C LEU A 261 13.91 -7.96 2.83
N SER A 262 12.86 -7.77 2.04
CA SER A 262 12.09 -6.52 2.03
C SER A 262 11.36 -6.29 3.36
N LEU A 263 10.80 -7.33 3.98
CA LEU A 263 10.19 -7.23 5.31
C LEU A 263 11.21 -6.80 6.38
N LEU A 264 12.41 -7.38 6.36
CA LEU A 264 13.49 -7.00 7.28
C LEU A 264 13.94 -5.56 7.04
N ALA A 265 14.11 -5.15 5.78
CA ALA A 265 14.46 -3.80 5.41
C ALA A 265 13.39 -2.79 5.89
N ASP A 266 12.11 -3.10 5.67
CA ASP A 266 10.98 -2.29 6.12
C ASP A 266 10.92 -2.20 7.66
N LEU A 267 11.17 -3.29 8.37
CA LEU A 267 11.22 -3.28 9.84
C LEU A 267 12.35 -2.39 10.38
N VAL A 268 13.54 -2.49 9.79
CA VAL A 268 14.70 -1.65 10.19
C VAL A 268 14.41 -0.18 9.89
N LEU A 269 13.96 0.12 8.67
CA LEU A 269 13.62 1.48 8.27
C LEU A 269 12.48 2.04 9.14
N GLY A 270 11.44 1.25 9.34
CA GLY A 270 10.30 1.60 10.19
C GLY A 270 10.73 1.90 11.62
N ALA A 271 11.63 1.09 12.21
CA ALA A 271 12.18 1.34 13.53
C ALA A 271 12.95 2.67 13.58
N ILE A 272 13.83 2.93 12.62
CA ILE A 272 14.60 4.18 12.54
C ILE A 272 13.63 5.39 12.45
N LEU A 273 12.68 5.37 11.53
CA LEU A 273 11.72 6.45 11.33
C LEU A 273 10.82 6.64 12.54
N TYR A 274 10.42 5.55 13.21
CA TYR A 274 9.63 5.59 14.42
C TYR A 274 10.37 6.27 15.57
N PHE A 275 11.61 5.84 15.85
CA PHE A 275 12.43 6.45 16.90
C PHE A 275 12.73 7.91 16.61
N LEU A 276 12.99 8.27 15.37
CA LEU A 276 13.22 9.62 14.93
C LEU A 276 11.98 10.50 15.15
N THR A 277 10.80 10.01 14.72
CA THR A 277 9.52 10.70 14.96
C THR A 277 9.24 10.87 16.46
N TYR A 278 9.40 9.78 17.22
CA TYR A 278 9.20 9.80 18.68
C TYR A 278 10.13 10.80 19.38
N PHE A 279 11.43 10.79 19.03
CA PHE A 279 12.42 11.68 19.63
C PHE A 279 12.10 13.16 19.36
N MET A 280 11.71 13.48 18.12
CA MET A 280 11.35 14.84 17.73
C MET A 280 10.08 15.32 18.48
N LEU A 281 9.06 14.47 18.58
CA LEU A 281 7.84 14.80 19.33
C LEU A 281 8.10 14.95 20.83
N ARG A 282 8.96 14.11 21.42
CA ARG A 282 9.34 14.20 22.84
C ARG A 282 10.13 15.49 23.15
N LYS A 283 11.08 15.84 22.28
CA LYS A 283 11.86 17.08 22.43
C LYS A 283 10.95 18.31 22.40
N ARG A 284 9.96 18.32 21.53
CA ARG A 284 8.99 19.42 21.41
C ARG A 284 8.15 19.58 22.67
N ARG A 285 7.77 18.49 23.34
CA ARG A 285 7.05 18.53 24.62
C ARG A 285 7.87 19.21 25.74
N ASN A 286 9.20 19.09 25.71
CA ASN A 286 10.07 19.66 26.75
C ASN A 286 10.45 21.12 26.48
N LEU A 287 10.13 21.68 25.31
CA LEU A 287 10.39 23.07 24.95
C LEU A 287 9.16 24.01 25.18
N GLN A 288 8.05 23.42 25.59
CA GLN A 288 6.82 24.09 26.04
C GLN A 288 6.64 23.98 27.54
#